data_ad4c489fe7686aa3c1bf78135154c219
#
_entry.id   ad4c489fe7686aa3c1bf78135154c219
#
_cell.length_a   1.000
_cell.length_b   1.000
_cell.length_c   1.000
_cell.angle_alpha   90.00
_cell.angle_beta   90.00
_cell.angle_gamma   90.00
#
_symmetry.space_group_name_H-M   'P 1'
#
loop_
_entity.id
_entity.type
_entity.pdbx_description
1 polymer ?
#
loop_
_entity_poly.entity_id
_entity_poly.type
_entity_poly.pdbx_seq_one_letter_code
_entity_poly.pdbx_strand_id
1 'polypeptide(L)'
;FIRYIFEKLAGFQHQDNRQESVVEQIKHYINDHLKEDLSRKTLAGSVYLSEDYVSKIFMNVTGISIPSYVASCRMQKAQEYLKYSTFSVSKVALEVGYSNFSYFSKTFRDYTGCTPNEYRNRVTKKQG
;
A
#
# COMPACT_ATOMS: atom_id res chain seq x y z
N PHE A 1 -8.13 -30.92 -9.82
CA PHE A 1 -7.44 -32.11 -9.27
C PHE A 1 -6.43 -31.72 -8.19
N ILE A 2 -5.49 -30.89 -8.52
CA ILE A 2 -4.52 -30.38 -7.56
C ILE A 2 -5.24 -29.64 -6.43
N ARG A 3 -6.24 -28.88 -6.77
CA ARG A 3 -7.07 -28.17 -5.83
C ARG A 3 -7.75 -29.11 -4.84
N TYR A 4 -8.22 -30.26 -5.32
CA TYR A 4 -8.85 -31.26 -4.48
C TYR A 4 -7.87 -31.83 -3.46
N ILE A 5 -6.65 -32.11 -3.91
CA ILE A 5 -5.59 -32.60 -3.01
C ILE A 5 -5.29 -31.58 -1.92
N PHE A 6 -5.22 -30.32 -2.28
CA PHE A 6 -5.00 -29.26 -1.31
C PHE A 6 -6.12 -29.19 -0.28
N GLU A 7 -7.35 -29.34 -0.72
CA GLU A 7 -8.50 -29.31 0.19
C GLU A 7 -8.47 -30.50 1.14
N LYS A 8 -7.96 -31.63 0.73
CA LYS A 8 -7.81 -32.81 1.57
C LYS A 8 -6.73 -32.65 2.62
N LEU A 9 -5.69 -31.90 2.33
CA LEU A 9 -4.62 -31.60 3.27
C LEU A 9 -5.01 -30.50 4.25
N ALA A 10 -6.18 -30.26 4.40
CA ALA A 10 -6.76 -28.97 4.50
C ALA A 10 -7.21 -28.51 5.87
N GLY A 11 -6.97 -29.19 6.91
CA GLY A 11 -7.06 -28.54 8.22
C GLY A 11 -6.07 -27.40 8.31
N PHE A 12 -4.99 -27.60 7.62
CA PHE A 12 -3.85 -26.72 7.51
C PHE A 12 -4.14 -25.52 6.61
N GLN A 13 -4.80 -25.74 5.46
CA GLN A 13 -4.99 -24.69 4.48
C GLN A 13 -6.13 -23.73 4.79
N HIS A 14 -7.10 -24.14 5.56
CA HIS A 14 -8.17 -23.26 5.98
C HIS A 14 -7.68 -22.06 6.78
N GLN A 15 -6.64 -22.27 7.61
CA GLN A 15 -6.05 -21.18 8.35
C GLN A 15 -5.29 -20.21 7.45
N ASP A 16 -4.56 -20.75 6.49
CA ASP A 16 -3.81 -19.92 5.54
C ASP A 16 -4.77 -19.09 4.70
N ASN A 17 -5.87 -19.68 4.25
CA ASN A 17 -6.88 -18.94 3.47
C ASN A 17 -7.55 -17.86 4.28
N ARG A 18 -7.73 -18.06 5.57
CA ARG A 18 -8.30 -17.05 6.46
C ARG A 18 -7.35 -15.87 6.62
N GLN A 19 -6.08 -16.15 6.84
CA GLN A 19 -5.07 -15.11 6.97
C GLN A 19 -4.95 -14.33 5.67
N GLU A 20 -4.91 -15.03 4.54
CA GLU A 20 -4.88 -14.39 3.23
C GLU A 20 -6.10 -13.50 3.01
N SER A 21 -7.27 -13.97 3.40
CA SER A 21 -8.50 -13.18 3.27
C SER A 21 -8.44 -11.90 4.11
N VAL A 22 -7.96 -12.00 5.34
CA VAL A 22 -7.82 -10.83 6.21
C VAL A 22 -6.81 -9.85 5.60
N VAL A 23 -5.69 -10.36 5.11
CA VAL A 23 -4.67 -9.51 4.50
C VAL A 23 -5.21 -8.81 3.27
N GLU A 24 -6.01 -9.49 2.45
CA GLU A 24 -6.64 -8.86 1.29
C GLU A 24 -7.61 -7.75 1.71
N GLN A 25 -8.37 -7.96 2.78
CA GLN A 25 -9.24 -6.92 3.30
C GLN A 25 -8.45 -5.70 3.76
N ILE A 26 -7.32 -5.94 4.43
CA ILE A 26 -6.44 -4.84 4.86
C ILE A 26 -5.88 -4.10 3.66
N LYS A 27 -5.42 -4.82 2.64
CA LYS A 27 -4.92 -4.18 1.41
C LYS A 27 -5.97 -3.32 0.74
N HIS A 28 -7.20 -3.82 0.63
CA HIS A 28 -8.30 -3.05 0.05
C HIS A 28 -8.58 -1.81 0.86
N TYR A 29 -8.62 -1.94 2.19
CA TYR A 29 -8.82 -0.78 3.04
C TYR A 29 -7.73 0.26 2.84
N ILE A 30 -6.48 -0.16 2.79
CA ILE A 30 -5.35 0.74 2.56
C ILE A 30 -5.52 1.50 1.25
N ASN A 31 -5.81 0.79 0.17
CA ASN A 31 -5.93 1.41 -1.15
C ASN A 31 -7.13 2.36 -1.24
N ASP A 32 -8.19 2.09 -0.51
CA ASP A 32 -9.37 2.96 -0.51
C ASP A 32 -9.21 4.18 0.39
N HIS A 33 -8.23 4.18 1.29
CA HIS A 33 -8.08 5.21 2.32
C HIS A 33 -6.68 5.80 2.37
N LEU A 34 -5.99 5.88 1.23
CA LEU A 34 -4.59 6.34 1.20
C LEU A 34 -4.41 7.74 1.77
N LYS A 35 -5.42 8.59 1.65
CA LYS A 35 -5.38 9.95 2.14
C LYS A 35 -5.53 10.05 3.65
N GLU A 36 -5.99 9.00 4.29
CA GLU A 36 -6.35 8.98 5.71
C GLU A 36 -5.26 8.37 6.57
N ASP A 37 -5.50 8.37 7.88
CA ASP A 37 -4.61 7.72 8.83
C ASP A 37 -4.68 6.20 8.65
N LEU A 38 -3.52 5.60 8.39
CA LEU A 38 -3.42 4.16 8.16
C LEU A 38 -2.53 3.52 9.23
N SER A 39 -2.71 3.92 10.50
CA SER A 39 -2.01 3.32 11.63
C SER A 39 -2.40 1.86 11.80
N ARG A 40 -1.56 1.09 12.50
CA ARG A 40 -1.87 -0.31 12.83
C ARG A 40 -3.19 -0.41 13.58
N LYS A 41 -3.45 0.53 14.46
CA LYS A 41 -4.69 0.56 15.25
C LYS A 41 -5.91 0.68 14.33
N THR A 42 -5.87 1.59 13.37
CA THR A 42 -6.97 1.79 12.43
C THR A 42 -7.17 0.55 11.58
N LEU A 43 -6.09 -0.03 11.07
CA LEU A 43 -6.20 -1.22 10.21
C LEU A 43 -6.70 -2.43 10.97
N ALA A 44 -6.20 -2.64 12.18
CA ALA A 44 -6.66 -3.74 13.02
C ALA A 44 -8.15 -3.58 13.36
N GLY A 45 -8.57 -2.35 13.65
CA GLY A 45 -9.97 -2.04 13.90
C GLY A 45 -10.87 -2.35 12.73
N SER A 46 -10.37 -2.15 11.50
CA SER A 46 -11.18 -2.39 10.30
C SER A 46 -11.53 -3.87 10.10
N VAL A 47 -10.74 -4.77 10.68
CA VAL A 47 -10.97 -6.22 10.58
C VAL A 47 -11.30 -6.84 11.94
N TYR A 48 -11.48 -6.03 12.98
CA TYR A 48 -11.85 -6.47 14.34
C TYR A 48 -10.84 -7.45 14.95
N LEU A 49 -9.56 -7.20 14.73
CA LEU A 49 -8.47 -8.03 15.26
C LEU A 49 -7.49 -7.16 16.03
N SER A 50 -6.59 -7.80 16.79
CA SER A 50 -5.57 -7.06 17.53
C SER A 50 -4.47 -6.55 16.59
N GLU A 51 -3.82 -5.46 17.00
CA GLU A 51 -2.72 -4.87 16.22
C GLU A 51 -1.57 -5.85 16.02
N ASP A 52 -1.20 -6.57 17.08
CA ASP A 52 -0.08 -7.52 17.01
C ASP A 52 -0.39 -8.66 16.06
N TYR A 53 -1.62 -9.18 16.11
CA TYR A 53 -2.03 -10.27 15.24
C TYR A 53 -2.03 -9.82 13.78
N VAL A 54 -2.59 -8.65 13.51
CA VAL A 54 -2.65 -8.11 12.14
C VAL A 54 -1.24 -7.90 11.57
N SER A 55 -0.34 -7.32 12.37
CA SER A 55 1.05 -7.12 11.94
C SER A 55 1.72 -8.44 11.60
N LYS A 56 1.48 -9.45 12.43
CA LYS A 56 2.09 -10.76 12.27
C LYS A 56 1.60 -11.46 11.01
N ILE A 57 0.28 -11.53 10.80
CA ILE A 57 -0.25 -12.22 9.64
C ILE A 57 0.07 -11.47 8.35
N PHE A 58 0.11 -10.14 8.40
CA PHE A 58 0.46 -9.37 7.22
C PHE A 58 1.89 -9.69 6.78
N MET A 59 2.83 -9.70 7.74
CA MET A 59 4.21 -10.07 7.44
C MET A 59 4.31 -11.52 6.95
N ASN A 60 3.56 -12.45 7.57
CA ASN A 60 3.59 -13.85 7.17
C ASN A 60 3.11 -14.05 5.73
N VAL A 61 2.05 -13.35 5.35
CA VAL A 61 1.43 -13.53 4.03
C VAL A 61 2.18 -12.75 2.94
N THR A 62 2.57 -11.51 3.23
CA THR A 62 3.15 -10.63 2.20
C THR A 62 4.67 -10.58 2.20
N GLY A 63 5.30 -10.92 3.32
CA GLY A 63 6.75 -10.80 3.46
C GLY A 63 7.23 -9.39 3.75
N ILE A 64 6.34 -8.41 3.85
CA ILE A 64 6.71 -7.02 4.14
C ILE A 64 5.85 -6.49 5.28
N SER A 65 6.33 -5.43 5.93
CA SER A 65 5.59 -4.80 7.02
C SER A 65 4.44 -3.95 6.47
N ILE A 66 3.45 -3.73 7.31
CA ILE A 66 2.33 -2.84 6.94
C ILE A 66 2.82 -1.44 6.58
N PRO A 67 3.68 -0.78 7.38
CA PRO A 67 4.17 0.56 6.99
C PRO A 67 4.87 0.57 5.64
N SER A 68 5.64 -0.46 5.32
CA SER A 68 6.29 -0.57 4.01
C SER A 68 5.27 -0.72 2.89
N TYR A 69 4.25 -1.52 3.11
CA TYR A 69 3.18 -1.69 2.12
C TYR A 69 2.43 -0.40 1.88
N VAL A 70 2.07 0.32 2.96
CA VAL A 70 1.37 1.60 2.86
C VAL A 70 2.20 2.61 2.07
N ALA A 71 3.50 2.73 2.40
CA ALA A 71 4.39 3.63 1.69
C ALA A 71 4.46 3.29 0.20
N SER A 72 4.56 2.00 -0.12
CA SER A 72 4.58 1.54 -1.49
C SER A 72 3.31 1.94 -2.25
N CYS A 73 2.15 1.73 -1.65
CA CYS A 73 0.87 2.09 -2.26
C CYS A 73 0.77 3.60 -2.49
N ARG A 74 1.20 4.39 -1.50
CA ARG A 74 1.18 5.85 -1.61
C ARG A 74 2.09 6.34 -2.72
N MET A 75 3.28 5.75 -2.82
CA MET A 75 4.23 6.14 -3.86
C MET A 75 3.76 5.74 -5.25
N GLN A 76 3.15 4.57 -5.39
CA GLN A 76 2.58 4.17 -6.68
C GLN A 76 1.46 5.11 -7.10
N LYS A 77 0.59 5.47 -6.18
CA LYS A 77 -0.51 6.40 -6.49
C LYS A 77 0.02 7.78 -6.84
N ALA A 78 1.07 8.23 -6.13
CA ALA A 78 1.71 9.51 -6.45
C ALA A 78 2.24 9.51 -7.88
N GLN A 79 2.88 8.43 -8.30
CA GLN A 79 3.39 8.30 -9.66
C GLN A 79 2.25 8.39 -10.68
N GLU A 80 1.12 7.75 -10.41
CA GLU A 80 -0.05 7.84 -11.30
C GLU A 80 -0.55 9.28 -11.43
N TYR A 81 -0.69 9.99 -10.30
CA TYR A 81 -1.13 11.38 -10.34
C TYR A 81 -0.13 12.27 -11.08
N LEU A 82 1.16 12.05 -10.86
CA LEU A 82 2.17 12.85 -11.55
C LEU A 82 2.16 12.63 -13.06
N LYS A 83 1.84 11.41 -13.48
CA LYS A 83 1.83 11.04 -14.88
C LYS A 83 0.52 11.42 -15.58
N TYR A 84 -0.62 11.22 -14.93
CA TYR A 84 -1.91 11.28 -15.59
C TYR A 84 -2.78 12.47 -15.17
N SER A 85 -2.38 13.24 -14.16
CA SER A 85 -3.17 14.39 -13.73
C SER A 85 -2.39 15.67 -13.86
N THR A 86 -3.10 16.80 -13.75
CA THR A 86 -2.50 18.14 -13.74
C THR A 86 -2.34 18.68 -12.32
N PHE A 87 -2.55 17.84 -11.31
CA PHE A 87 -2.39 18.26 -9.91
C PHE A 87 -0.98 18.80 -9.68
N SER A 88 -0.88 19.87 -8.89
CA SER A 88 0.43 20.33 -8.43
C SER A 88 1.08 19.22 -7.59
N VAL A 89 2.41 19.26 -7.49
CA VAL A 89 3.12 18.26 -6.67
C VAL A 89 2.65 18.33 -5.22
N SER A 90 2.38 19.54 -4.70
CA SER A 90 1.83 19.69 -3.35
C SER A 90 0.48 19.02 -3.19
N LYS A 91 -0.38 19.15 -4.20
CA LYS A 91 -1.69 18.48 -4.17
C LYS A 91 -1.54 16.97 -4.22
N VAL A 92 -0.62 16.47 -5.05
CA VAL A 92 -0.35 15.04 -5.10
C VAL A 92 0.06 14.52 -3.72
N ALA A 93 0.95 15.23 -3.04
CA ALA A 93 1.38 14.83 -1.69
C ALA A 93 0.18 14.67 -0.75
N LEU A 94 -0.72 15.65 -0.74
CA LEU A 94 -1.90 15.61 0.11
C LEU A 94 -2.85 14.49 -0.29
N GLU A 95 -3.05 14.28 -1.59
CA GLU A 95 -3.96 13.26 -2.08
C GLU A 95 -3.52 11.83 -1.75
N VAL A 96 -2.23 11.63 -1.60
CA VAL A 96 -1.72 10.30 -1.23
C VAL A 96 -1.40 10.16 0.26
N GLY A 97 -1.77 11.16 1.07
CA GLY A 97 -1.74 11.04 2.52
C GLY A 97 -0.55 11.67 3.22
N TYR A 98 0.20 12.55 2.56
CA TYR A 98 1.33 13.23 3.19
C TYR A 98 0.97 14.69 3.48
N SER A 99 0.98 15.05 4.76
CA SER A 99 0.75 16.44 5.17
C SER A 99 2.01 17.29 5.10
N ASN A 100 3.18 16.67 5.13
CA ASN A 100 4.46 17.35 5.08
C ASN A 100 5.07 17.16 3.69
N PHE A 101 5.17 18.26 2.94
CA PHE A 101 5.66 18.22 1.56
C PHE A 101 7.13 17.80 1.49
N SER A 102 7.96 18.28 2.39
CA SER A 102 9.39 17.93 2.40
C SER A 102 9.58 16.44 2.65
N TYR A 103 8.82 15.89 3.57
CA TYR A 103 8.87 14.46 3.85
C TYR A 103 8.38 13.64 2.64
N PHE A 104 7.32 14.10 2.01
CA PHE A 104 6.83 13.45 0.79
C PHE A 104 7.91 13.42 -0.30
N SER A 105 8.53 14.56 -0.57
CA SER A 105 9.56 14.68 -1.61
C SER A 105 10.74 13.76 -1.34
N LYS A 106 11.18 13.73 -0.08
CA LYS A 106 12.29 12.86 0.31
C LYS A 106 11.92 11.39 0.15
N THR A 107 10.74 11.01 0.62
CA THR A 107 10.26 9.63 0.50
C THR A 107 10.11 9.22 -0.96
N PHE A 108 9.57 10.12 -1.78
CA PHE A 108 9.42 9.85 -3.21
C PHE A 108 10.78 9.64 -3.88
N ARG A 109 11.73 10.51 -3.56
CA ARG A 109 13.08 10.38 -4.11
C ARG A 109 13.77 9.09 -3.65
N ASP A 110 13.62 8.73 -2.38
CA ASP A 110 14.18 7.49 -1.87
C ASP A 110 13.57 6.27 -2.57
N TYR A 111 12.30 6.35 -2.89
CA TYR A 111 11.58 5.23 -3.49
C TYR A 111 11.81 5.13 -5.00
N THR A 112 11.85 6.26 -5.72
CA THR A 112 11.89 6.27 -7.18
C THR A 112 13.25 6.65 -7.77
N GLY A 113 14.12 7.25 -6.96
CA GLY A 113 15.42 7.73 -7.43
C GLY A 113 15.41 9.16 -7.94
N CYS A 114 14.26 9.82 -8.01
CA CYS A 114 14.19 11.22 -8.46
C CYS A 114 13.10 11.98 -7.72
N THR A 115 13.16 13.31 -7.80
CA THR A 115 12.13 14.13 -7.17
C THR A 115 10.81 14.02 -7.92
N PRO A 116 9.68 14.38 -7.27
CA PRO A 116 8.39 14.37 -7.96
C PRO A 116 8.37 15.23 -9.24
N ASN A 117 9.00 16.40 -9.22
CA ASN A 117 9.07 17.26 -10.40
C ASN A 117 9.89 16.62 -11.51
N GLU A 118 11.04 16.05 -11.15
CA GLU A 118 11.87 15.33 -12.12
C GLU A 118 11.12 14.15 -12.73
N TYR A 119 10.40 13.42 -11.90
CA TYR A 119 9.59 12.29 -12.38
C TYR A 119 8.53 12.76 -13.37
N ARG A 120 7.77 13.79 -13.02
CA ARG A 120 6.72 14.32 -13.89
C ARG A 120 7.30 14.77 -15.23
N ASN A 121 8.39 15.50 -15.20
CA ASN A 121 9.04 15.97 -16.43
C ASN A 121 9.49 14.81 -17.31
N ARG A 122 10.02 13.76 -16.69
CA ARG A 122 10.50 12.60 -17.42
C ARG A 122 9.36 11.83 -18.09
N VAL A 123 8.26 11.58 -17.38
CA VAL A 123 7.16 10.80 -17.93
C VAL A 123 6.33 11.61 -18.94
N THR A 124 6.19 12.93 -18.76
CA THR A 124 5.45 13.76 -19.71
C THR A 124 6.24 13.95 -21.01
N LYS A 125 7.56 14.04 -20.94
CA LYS A 125 8.40 14.11 -22.13
C LYS A 125 8.26 12.85 -22.98
N LYS A 126 8.16 11.68 -22.35
CA LYS A 126 7.99 10.42 -23.08
C LYS A 126 6.65 10.32 -23.77
N GLN A 127 5.65 11.05 -23.30
CA GLN A 127 4.31 11.04 -23.87
C GLN A 127 4.12 12.13 -24.93
N GLY A 128 4.98 13.14 -24.90
CA GLY A 128 4.97 14.21 -25.88
C GLY A 128 5.71 13.79 -27.12
#